data_8e501dc77990ba9f01bcf1d6d6bd4395
#
_entry.id   8e501dc77990ba9f01bcf1d6d6bd4395
#
_cell.length_a   1.000
_cell.length_b   1.000
_cell.length_c   1.000
_cell.angle_alpha   90.00
_cell.angle_beta   90.00
_cell.angle_gamma   90.00
#
_symmetry.space_group_name_H-M   'P 1'
#
loop_
_entity.id
_entity.type
_entity.pdbx_description
1 polymer ?
#
loop_
_entity_poly.entity_id
_entity_poly.type
_entity_poly.pdbx_seq_one_letter_code
_entity_poly.pdbx_strand_id
1 'polypeptide(L)'
;MLGKYRVVSIVLLSICLASCGQQKNTQETTVQESVTTVEQSKTTNFQLGKGSNQFNTVSFNEMFRDKSMVAHYAEEYPDFIPQVLSVDGKLYGSVDHVGILEIDLKTNTHSLVHEVSDATVSYQWVRSVDKNWVFFEEYTASKENANFYLLNRATGEVTTVKENEKMPLVHHIIAFFTEDSQLVFNIVKDSKEDTSLNTLHQLEITTMKDQVIDQNTFSPIQFNGKLYYIRYNASANHSEVVQYDMKSGEKEVTLTHQSATEHLNLLFTDQHELYVSLGTDLKSGTIYHVNQAEKKYDWVYGYTSTGFIQQNHLGFMSFSATDTESGRYKTPYRLIDLQHQHEYDYDGSMVFLSEKGMAWIAFKKDTKDIPKGETFRNENSEIHYVEFE
;
A
#
# COMPACT_ATOMS: atom_id res chain seq x y z
N MET A 1 -3.23 -18.22 -40.57
CA MET A 1 -3.63 -16.79 -40.44
C MET A 1 -3.25 -16.39 -39.04
N LEU A 2 -2.12 -15.69 -38.88
CA LEU A 2 -1.56 -15.30 -37.60
C LEU A 2 -2.14 -13.94 -37.20
N GLY A 3 -3.00 -13.94 -36.18
CA GLY A 3 -3.53 -12.72 -35.58
C GLY A 3 -2.48 -12.04 -34.73
N LYS A 4 -2.06 -10.85 -35.12
CA LYS A 4 -1.15 -9.99 -34.36
C LYS A 4 -1.91 -9.41 -33.16
N TYR A 5 -1.69 -9.94 -31.99
CA TYR A 5 -2.07 -9.26 -30.75
C TYR A 5 -1.07 -8.14 -30.45
N ARG A 6 -1.56 -6.90 -30.49
CA ARG A 6 -0.82 -5.73 -30.02
C ARG A 6 -0.89 -5.69 -28.50
N VAL A 7 0.21 -6.00 -27.84
CA VAL A 7 0.39 -5.74 -26.41
C VAL A 7 0.49 -4.23 -26.22
N VAL A 8 -0.50 -3.65 -25.57
CA VAL A 8 -0.50 -2.24 -25.17
C VAL A 8 0.22 -2.15 -23.85
N SER A 9 1.44 -1.63 -23.87
CA SER A 9 2.14 -1.30 -22.64
C SER A 9 1.58 -0.05 -22.02
N ILE A 10 1.04 -0.21 -20.83
CA ILE A 10 0.54 0.91 -20.03
C ILE A 10 1.72 1.53 -19.31
N VAL A 11 2.08 2.73 -19.75
CA VAL A 11 2.95 3.64 -19.03
C VAL A 11 2.14 4.26 -17.90
N LEU A 12 2.51 3.99 -16.67
CA LEU A 12 1.96 4.63 -15.48
C LEU A 12 2.36 6.11 -15.48
N LEU A 13 1.49 6.95 -16.00
CA LEU A 13 1.61 8.40 -15.88
C LEU A 13 0.71 8.86 -14.74
N SER A 14 1.31 9.20 -13.60
CA SER A 14 0.62 9.85 -12.50
C SER A 14 0.37 11.31 -12.88
N ILE A 15 -0.86 11.68 -13.12
CA ILE A 15 -1.24 13.09 -13.35
C ILE A 15 -1.98 13.57 -12.11
N CYS A 16 -1.31 14.44 -11.33
CA CYS A 16 -1.99 15.27 -10.35
C CYS A 16 -2.60 16.47 -11.06
N LEU A 17 -3.91 16.60 -10.98
CA LEU A 17 -4.59 17.83 -11.39
C LEU A 17 -5.03 18.58 -10.14
N ALA A 18 -4.39 19.72 -9.92
CA ALA A 18 -4.96 20.78 -9.11
C ALA A 18 -6.02 21.51 -9.95
N SER A 19 -7.23 21.58 -9.49
CA SER A 19 -8.27 22.42 -10.10
C SER A 19 -9.04 23.16 -9.03
N CYS A 20 -8.84 24.46 -9.01
CA CYS A 20 -9.74 25.45 -8.40
C CYS A 20 -10.95 25.67 -9.29
N GLY A 21 -12.15 25.76 -8.69
CA GLY A 21 -13.11 26.67 -9.30
C GLY A 21 -14.57 26.28 -9.35
N GLN A 22 -15.34 27.03 -8.62
CA GLN A 22 -16.72 27.51 -8.85
C GLN A 22 -17.93 26.63 -8.48
N GLN A 23 -18.61 27.14 -7.47
CA GLN A 23 -19.97 26.81 -7.00
C GLN A 23 -21.03 26.89 -8.10
N LYS A 24 -21.94 25.93 -8.09
CA LYS A 24 -23.36 26.15 -8.46
C LYS A 24 -24.27 25.35 -7.51
N ASN A 25 -25.20 26.10 -6.91
CA ASN A 25 -26.29 25.62 -6.06
C ASN A 25 -27.20 24.61 -6.76
N THR A 26 -27.59 23.54 -6.06
CA THR A 26 -28.95 22.96 -6.20
C THR A 26 -29.32 22.11 -4.97
N GLN A 27 -30.37 22.52 -4.34
CA GLN A 27 -31.39 21.91 -3.48
C GLN A 27 -31.09 20.68 -2.60
N GLU A 28 -31.39 20.93 -1.32
CA GLU A 28 -31.44 20.06 -0.17
C GLU A 28 -32.42 18.89 -0.28
N THR A 29 -31.95 17.73 0.11
CA THR A 29 -32.79 16.65 0.64
C THR A 29 -32.32 16.35 2.05
N THR A 30 -33.17 16.67 3.01
CA THR A 30 -32.93 16.58 4.47
C THR A 30 -32.83 15.12 4.90
N VAL A 31 -31.64 14.67 5.26
CA VAL A 31 -31.45 13.47 6.07
C VAL A 31 -31.11 13.94 7.48
N GLN A 32 -31.92 13.50 8.45
CA GLN A 32 -31.70 13.80 9.87
C GLN A 32 -30.37 13.15 10.33
N GLU A 33 -29.36 13.97 10.49
CA GLU A 33 -28.15 13.61 11.21
C GLU A 33 -28.39 13.66 12.72
N SER A 34 -28.07 12.57 13.40
CA SER A 34 -27.88 12.58 14.84
C SER A 34 -26.60 13.34 15.16
N VAL A 35 -26.74 14.55 15.63
CA VAL A 35 -25.64 15.42 16.06
C VAL A 35 -24.99 14.82 17.30
N THR A 36 -23.89 14.09 17.12
CA THR A 36 -22.95 13.82 18.20
C THR A 36 -22.09 15.05 18.37
N THR A 37 -22.12 15.64 19.54
CA THR A 37 -21.39 16.85 19.93
C THR A 37 -19.88 16.60 19.72
N VAL A 38 -19.31 17.17 18.66
CA VAL A 38 -17.86 17.19 18.43
C VAL A 38 -17.28 18.22 19.38
N GLU A 39 -16.53 17.78 20.37
CA GLU A 39 -15.66 18.67 21.14
C GLU A 39 -14.69 19.39 20.19
N GLN A 40 -14.67 20.72 20.29
CA GLN A 40 -13.73 21.54 19.51
C GLN A 40 -12.29 21.13 19.86
N SER A 41 -11.66 20.42 18.95
CA SER A 41 -10.23 20.14 19.00
C SER A 41 -9.47 21.47 19.06
N LYS A 42 -8.70 21.66 20.14
CA LYS A 42 -7.75 22.77 20.23
C LYS A 42 -6.69 22.56 19.17
N THR A 43 -6.74 23.35 18.10
CA THR A 43 -5.72 23.37 17.06
C THR A 43 -4.36 23.63 17.70
N THR A 44 -3.52 22.63 17.75
CA THR A 44 -2.19 22.73 18.34
C THR A 44 -1.19 22.84 17.20
N ASN A 45 -0.60 24.00 17.01
CA ASN A 45 0.46 24.19 16.02
C ASN A 45 1.72 23.47 16.48
N PHE A 46 2.09 22.39 15.79
CA PHE A 46 3.34 21.69 15.97
C PHE A 46 4.47 22.43 15.25
N GLN A 47 5.65 22.49 15.85
CA GLN A 47 6.84 23.05 15.23
C GLN A 47 7.51 21.99 14.36
N LEU A 48 7.81 22.32 13.09
CA LEU A 48 8.57 21.46 12.21
C LEU A 48 10.06 21.51 12.56
N GLY A 49 10.62 20.35 12.93
CA GLY A 49 12.05 20.16 13.04
C GLY A 49 12.70 20.23 11.68
N LYS A 50 13.93 20.80 11.63
CA LYS A 50 14.76 20.78 10.43
C LYS A 50 15.86 19.74 10.62
N GLY A 51 16.15 18.98 9.59
CA GLY A 51 17.16 17.94 9.63
C GLY A 51 17.64 17.55 8.24
N SER A 52 18.48 16.56 8.21
CA SER A 52 18.92 15.85 7.01
C SER A 52 18.96 14.37 7.32
N ASN A 53 18.89 13.53 6.32
CA ASN A 53 19.01 12.09 6.50
C ASN A 53 20.33 11.76 7.17
N GLN A 54 20.26 11.20 8.38
CA GLN A 54 21.42 10.82 9.19
C GLN A 54 21.47 9.31 9.43
N PHE A 55 20.75 8.56 8.60
CA PHE A 55 20.75 7.11 8.67
C PHE A 55 22.12 6.55 8.29
N ASN A 56 22.57 5.56 9.06
CA ASN A 56 23.79 4.85 8.74
C ASN A 56 23.59 3.97 7.53
N THR A 57 24.48 4.05 6.55
CA THR A 57 24.49 3.11 5.43
C THR A 57 24.99 1.76 5.91
N VAL A 58 24.21 0.71 5.66
CA VAL A 58 24.49 -0.68 6.06
C VAL A 58 24.53 -1.56 4.82
N SER A 59 25.44 -2.53 4.81
CA SER A 59 25.54 -3.49 3.73
C SER A 59 24.30 -4.39 3.66
N PHE A 60 23.53 -4.26 2.58
CA PHE A 60 22.38 -5.11 2.30
C PHE A 60 22.80 -6.57 2.10
N ASN A 61 23.94 -6.79 1.43
CA ASN A 61 24.43 -8.12 1.18
C ASN A 61 24.75 -8.87 2.46
N GLU A 62 25.53 -8.26 3.36
CA GLU A 62 25.89 -8.87 4.65
C GLU A 62 24.68 -9.11 5.56
N MET A 63 23.73 -8.19 5.56
CA MET A 63 22.56 -8.30 6.43
C MET A 63 21.54 -9.33 5.92
N PHE A 64 21.30 -9.39 4.63
CA PHE A 64 20.18 -10.13 4.07
C PHE A 64 20.58 -11.11 2.97
N ARG A 65 21.34 -10.68 1.93
CA ARG A 65 21.58 -11.49 0.74
C ARG A 65 22.33 -12.77 1.05
N ASP A 66 23.39 -12.70 1.87
CA ASP A 66 24.22 -13.85 2.22
C ASP A 66 23.49 -14.90 3.07
N LYS A 67 22.36 -14.52 3.67
CA LYS A 67 21.49 -15.39 4.50
C LYS A 67 20.21 -15.80 3.76
N SER A 68 19.99 -15.31 2.56
CA SER A 68 18.72 -15.52 1.86
C SER A 68 18.61 -16.91 1.23
N MET A 69 17.39 -17.40 1.18
CA MET A 69 17.00 -18.50 0.32
C MET A 69 16.68 -17.96 -1.07
N VAL A 70 16.93 -18.76 -2.09
CA VAL A 70 16.60 -18.41 -3.48
C VAL A 70 15.43 -19.26 -3.94
N ALA A 71 14.39 -18.62 -4.42
CA ALA A 71 13.25 -19.25 -5.05
C ALA A 71 13.16 -18.86 -6.54
N HIS A 72 12.44 -19.66 -7.29
CA HIS A 72 12.29 -19.51 -8.73
C HIS A 72 10.83 -19.27 -9.09
N TYR A 73 10.61 -18.57 -10.19
CA TYR A 73 9.28 -18.41 -10.77
C TYR A 73 8.79 -19.75 -11.34
N ALA A 74 7.48 -19.92 -11.32
CA ALA A 74 6.85 -21.04 -11.99
C ALA A 74 6.98 -20.89 -13.52
N GLU A 75 7.63 -21.83 -14.18
CA GLU A 75 7.87 -21.76 -15.63
C GLU A 75 6.58 -21.77 -16.45
N GLU A 76 5.54 -22.43 -15.96
CA GLU A 76 4.22 -22.48 -16.56
C GLU A 76 3.44 -21.15 -16.45
N TYR A 77 3.90 -20.24 -15.59
CA TYR A 77 3.28 -18.94 -15.35
C TYR A 77 4.27 -17.78 -15.59
N PRO A 78 4.75 -17.59 -16.82
CA PRO A 78 5.82 -16.62 -17.11
C PRO A 78 5.43 -15.16 -16.92
N ASP A 79 4.13 -14.87 -16.87
CA ASP A 79 3.58 -13.54 -16.70
C ASP A 79 3.15 -13.25 -15.25
N PHE A 80 3.68 -14.03 -14.29
CA PHE A 80 3.45 -13.80 -12.86
C PHE A 80 4.00 -12.45 -12.42
N ILE A 81 3.16 -11.67 -11.76
CA ILE A 81 3.49 -10.36 -11.19
C ILE A 81 3.37 -10.49 -9.66
N PRO A 82 4.49 -10.52 -8.92
CA PRO A 82 4.48 -10.60 -7.47
C PRO A 82 3.91 -9.32 -6.85
N GLN A 83 3.14 -9.46 -5.75
CA GLN A 83 2.41 -8.35 -5.14
C GLN A 83 2.53 -8.29 -3.62
N VAL A 84 2.32 -9.40 -2.91
CA VAL A 84 2.27 -9.43 -1.44
C VAL A 84 3.03 -10.62 -0.89
N LEU A 85 3.87 -10.37 0.13
CA LEU A 85 4.53 -11.40 0.94
C LEU A 85 3.72 -11.66 2.20
N SER A 86 3.37 -12.91 2.45
CA SER A 86 2.69 -13.34 3.67
C SER A 86 3.66 -13.57 4.83
N VAL A 87 3.13 -13.60 6.05
CA VAL A 87 3.91 -13.84 7.27
C VAL A 87 4.52 -15.27 7.37
N ASP A 88 4.02 -16.22 6.58
CA ASP A 88 4.52 -17.58 6.52
C ASP A 88 5.52 -17.83 5.37
N GLY A 89 5.95 -16.76 4.69
CA GLY A 89 7.00 -16.81 3.66
C GLY A 89 6.49 -17.25 2.29
N LYS A 90 5.24 -16.94 1.98
CA LYS A 90 4.65 -17.18 0.67
C LYS A 90 4.43 -15.87 -0.09
N LEU A 91 4.84 -15.84 -1.34
CA LEU A 91 4.69 -14.71 -2.22
C LEU A 91 3.47 -14.90 -3.11
N TYR A 92 2.53 -13.99 -3.00
CA TYR A 92 1.30 -13.96 -3.78
C TYR A 92 1.39 -12.93 -4.89
N GLY A 93 0.80 -13.25 -6.01
CA GLY A 93 0.70 -12.32 -7.14
C GLY A 93 -0.31 -12.79 -8.16
N SER A 94 -0.46 -12.00 -9.20
CA SER A 94 -1.36 -12.30 -10.32
C SER A 94 -0.63 -12.89 -11.52
N VAL A 95 -1.35 -13.72 -12.27
CA VAL A 95 -0.99 -14.16 -13.61
C VAL A 95 -2.08 -13.65 -14.55
N ASP A 96 -1.71 -12.85 -15.52
CA ASP A 96 -2.64 -12.12 -16.37
C ASP A 96 -3.63 -13.09 -17.05
N HIS A 97 -4.94 -12.80 -16.94
CA HIS A 97 -6.05 -13.64 -17.45
C HIS A 97 -6.11 -15.09 -16.92
N VAL A 98 -5.31 -15.45 -15.91
CA VAL A 98 -5.27 -16.81 -15.34
C VAL A 98 -5.79 -16.80 -13.91
N GLY A 99 -5.16 -16.03 -13.02
CA GLY A 99 -5.56 -16.05 -11.64
C GLY A 99 -4.51 -15.57 -10.66
N ILE A 100 -4.65 -16.00 -9.41
CA ILE A 100 -3.73 -15.71 -8.30
C ILE A 100 -2.83 -16.92 -8.07
N LEU A 101 -1.52 -16.68 -8.16
CA LEU A 101 -0.48 -17.67 -7.89
C LEU A 101 0.11 -17.42 -6.50
N GLU A 102 0.37 -18.51 -5.79
CA GLU A 102 1.16 -18.56 -4.56
C GLU A 102 2.49 -19.25 -4.87
N ILE A 103 3.61 -18.66 -4.43
CA ILE A 103 4.93 -19.29 -4.41
C ILE A 103 5.39 -19.42 -2.97
N ASP A 104 5.57 -20.63 -2.48
CA ASP A 104 6.19 -20.89 -1.19
C ASP A 104 7.71 -20.73 -1.32
N LEU A 105 8.24 -19.67 -0.71
CA LEU A 105 9.65 -19.26 -0.87
C LEU A 105 10.62 -20.18 -0.10
N LYS A 106 10.11 -20.97 0.86
CA LYS A 106 10.92 -21.90 1.65
C LYS A 106 11.10 -23.24 0.96
N THR A 107 10.06 -23.72 0.30
CA THR A 107 10.05 -25.02 -0.38
C THR A 107 10.24 -24.90 -1.88
N ASN A 108 10.17 -23.70 -2.41
CA ASN A 108 10.18 -23.40 -3.84
C ASN A 108 9.08 -24.15 -4.62
N THR A 109 7.92 -24.27 -4.03
CA THR A 109 6.73 -24.86 -4.66
C THR A 109 5.73 -23.75 -4.99
N HIS A 110 4.90 -23.97 -5.98
CA HIS A 110 3.90 -23.00 -6.40
C HIS A 110 2.55 -23.67 -6.67
N SER A 111 1.49 -22.89 -6.53
CA SER A 111 0.12 -23.32 -6.80
C SER A 111 -0.75 -22.16 -7.27
N LEU A 112 -1.61 -22.42 -8.25
CA LEU A 112 -2.69 -21.52 -8.61
C LEU A 112 -3.78 -21.65 -7.54
N VAL A 113 -3.96 -20.61 -6.72
CA VAL A 113 -4.88 -20.64 -5.57
C VAL A 113 -6.25 -20.08 -5.91
N HIS A 114 -6.37 -19.36 -7.01
CA HIS A 114 -7.63 -18.86 -7.53
C HIS A 114 -7.53 -18.65 -9.04
N GLU A 115 -8.49 -19.14 -9.79
CA GLU A 115 -8.66 -18.84 -11.22
C GLU A 115 -9.55 -17.60 -11.39
N VAL A 116 -9.37 -16.84 -12.48
CA VAL A 116 -10.23 -15.68 -12.76
C VAL A 116 -11.70 -16.05 -12.74
N SER A 117 -12.54 -15.18 -12.19
CA SER A 117 -13.97 -15.46 -12.03
C SER A 117 -14.72 -15.61 -13.38
N ASP A 118 -14.29 -14.88 -14.39
CA ASP A 118 -14.78 -15.01 -15.78
C ASP A 118 -13.81 -14.41 -16.81
N ALA A 119 -14.10 -14.63 -18.10
CA ALA A 119 -13.27 -14.15 -19.21
C ALA A 119 -13.23 -12.63 -19.38
N THR A 120 -14.07 -11.87 -18.67
CA THR A 120 -14.08 -10.41 -18.70
C THR A 120 -13.08 -9.79 -17.73
N VAL A 121 -12.56 -10.58 -16.78
CA VAL A 121 -11.50 -10.16 -15.86
C VAL A 121 -10.22 -9.94 -16.65
N SER A 122 -9.68 -8.73 -16.58
CA SER A 122 -8.44 -8.39 -17.29
C SER A 122 -7.22 -8.64 -16.41
N TYR A 123 -7.31 -8.39 -15.13
CA TYR A 123 -6.27 -8.74 -14.16
C TYR A 123 -6.78 -8.66 -12.72
N GLN A 124 -5.99 -9.23 -11.83
CA GLN A 124 -6.24 -9.32 -10.41
C GLN A 124 -5.14 -8.61 -9.63
N TRP A 125 -5.48 -8.16 -8.44
CA TRP A 125 -4.50 -7.56 -7.55
C TRP A 125 -4.70 -8.06 -6.12
N VAL A 126 -3.69 -8.77 -5.60
CA VAL A 126 -3.66 -9.17 -4.20
C VAL A 126 -3.29 -7.95 -3.36
N ARG A 127 -4.08 -7.66 -2.34
CA ARG A 127 -3.92 -6.49 -1.47
C ARG A 127 -3.41 -6.82 -0.10
N SER A 128 -3.83 -7.94 0.46
CA SER A 128 -3.41 -8.37 1.78
C SER A 128 -3.52 -9.88 1.92
N VAL A 129 -2.62 -10.46 2.70
CA VAL A 129 -2.61 -11.89 3.00
C VAL A 129 -2.28 -12.09 4.47
N ASP A 130 -3.10 -12.88 5.17
CA ASP A 130 -2.76 -13.41 6.48
C ASP A 130 -2.62 -14.94 6.46
N LYS A 131 -2.58 -15.59 7.63
CA LYS A 131 -2.47 -17.04 7.72
C LYS A 131 -3.67 -17.81 7.16
N ASN A 132 -4.85 -17.19 7.11
CA ASN A 132 -6.13 -17.81 6.76
C ASN A 132 -6.73 -17.29 5.46
N TRP A 133 -6.44 -16.04 5.09
CA TRP A 133 -7.17 -15.33 4.06
C TRP A 133 -6.25 -14.62 3.09
N VAL A 134 -6.72 -14.51 1.83
CA VAL A 134 -6.18 -13.59 0.82
C VAL A 134 -7.29 -12.60 0.46
N PHE A 135 -7.02 -11.32 0.59
CA PHE A 135 -7.88 -10.26 0.09
C PHE A 135 -7.36 -9.75 -1.24
N PHE A 136 -8.23 -9.77 -2.25
CA PHE A 136 -7.85 -9.37 -3.60
C PHE A 136 -9.00 -8.70 -4.34
N GLU A 137 -8.67 -8.07 -5.44
CA GLU A 137 -9.60 -7.46 -6.35
C GLU A 137 -9.43 -7.96 -7.77
N GLU A 138 -10.54 -8.02 -8.51
CA GLU A 138 -10.59 -8.31 -9.93
C GLU A 138 -11.12 -7.11 -10.70
N TYR A 139 -10.43 -6.77 -11.77
CA TYR A 139 -10.83 -5.70 -12.67
C TYR A 139 -11.41 -6.24 -13.97
N THR A 140 -12.52 -5.65 -14.39
CA THR A 140 -13.09 -5.92 -15.70
C THR A 140 -12.22 -5.33 -16.81
N ALA A 141 -12.40 -5.81 -18.04
CA ALA A 141 -11.65 -5.31 -19.20
C ALA A 141 -11.86 -3.82 -19.47
N SER A 142 -13.00 -3.24 -19.06
CA SER A 142 -13.26 -1.80 -19.12
C SER A 142 -12.45 -1.01 -18.10
N LYS A 143 -11.93 -1.69 -17.06
CA LYS A 143 -11.12 -1.13 -15.98
C LYS A 143 -11.80 -0.01 -15.18
N GLU A 144 -13.12 0.05 -15.24
CA GLU A 144 -13.90 1.05 -14.52
C GLU A 144 -14.47 0.51 -13.21
N ASN A 145 -14.62 -0.81 -13.12
CA ASN A 145 -15.19 -1.48 -11.96
C ASN A 145 -14.24 -2.55 -11.43
N ALA A 146 -14.19 -2.65 -10.11
CA ALA A 146 -13.52 -3.71 -9.38
C ALA A 146 -14.50 -4.50 -8.51
N ASN A 147 -14.26 -5.79 -8.40
CA ASN A 147 -14.91 -6.64 -7.42
C ASN A 147 -13.88 -7.02 -6.37
N PHE A 148 -14.29 -7.06 -5.11
CA PHE A 148 -13.43 -7.42 -3.97
C PHE A 148 -13.82 -8.77 -3.42
N TYR A 149 -12.81 -9.60 -3.15
CA TYR A 149 -12.99 -10.98 -2.72
C TYR A 149 -12.09 -11.32 -1.53
N LEU A 150 -12.59 -12.28 -0.73
CA LEU A 150 -11.82 -13.02 0.27
C LEU A 150 -11.69 -14.47 -0.18
N LEU A 151 -10.47 -14.97 -0.28
CA LEU A 151 -10.16 -16.38 -0.50
C LEU A 151 -9.73 -17.00 0.83
N ASN A 152 -10.41 -18.06 1.24
CA ASN A 152 -9.99 -18.88 2.37
C ASN A 152 -8.84 -19.79 1.92
N ARG A 153 -7.66 -19.62 2.49
CA ARG A 153 -6.45 -20.37 2.11
C ARG A 153 -6.52 -21.87 2.38
N ALA A 154 -7.30 -22.28 3.39
CA ALA A 154 -7.43 -23.68 3.77
C ALA A 154 -8.41 -24.46 2.89
N THR A 155 -9.51 -23.81 2.47
CA THR A 155 -10.59 -24.45 1.71
C THR A 155 -10.59 -24.13 0.23
N GLY A 156 -9.94 -23.04 -0.19
CA GLY A 156 -10.02 -22.48 -1.53
C GLY A 156 -11.36 -21.76 -1.82
N GLU A 157 -12.22 -21.62 -0.81
CA GLU A 157 -13.52 -20.95 -1.00
C GLU A 157 -13.32 -19.45 -1.15
N VAL A 158 -14.00 -18.86 -2.15
CA VAL A 158 -14.00 -17.43 -2.44
C VAL A 158 -15.33 -16.82 -2.05
N THR A 159 -15.28 -15.77 -1.26
CA THR A 159 -16.46 -15.01 -0.84
C THR A 159 -16.38 -13.58 -1.36
N THR A 160 -17.45 -13.09 -1.95
CA THR A 160 -17.54 -11.71 -2.42
C THR A 160 -17.69 -10.75 -1.25
N VAL A 161 -16.83 -9.75 -1.19
CA VAL A 161 -16.88 -8.64 -0.21
C VAL A 161 -17.69 -7.47 -0.78
N LYS A 162 -17.35 -7.07 -2.01
CA LYS A 162 -18.06 -6.00 -2.74
C LYS A 162 -18.05 -6.26 -4.23
N GLU A 163 -19.09 -5.78 -4.91
CA GLU A 163 -19.23 -5.91 -6.37
C GLU A 163 -19.38 -4.56 -7.02
N ASN A 164 -18.86 -4.46 -8.25
CA ASN A 164 -19.05 -3.33 -9.16
C ASN A 164 -18.68 -1.97 -8.57
N GLU A 165 -17.68 -1.94 -7.68
CA GLU A 165 -17.16 -0.67 -7.16
C GLU A 165 -16.47 0.10 -8.28
N LYS A 166 -16.94 1.31 -8.54
CA LYS A 166 -16.28 2.22 -9.49
C LYS A 166 -14.96 2.70 -8.89
N MET A 167 -13.88 2.32 -9.51
CA MET A 167 -12.55 2.63 -9.03
C MET A 167 -11.66 3.08 -10.18
N PRO A 168 -10.82 4.12 -9.97
CA PRO A 168 -9.81 4.46 -10.95
C PRO A 168 -8.74 3.36 -11.01
N LEU A 169 -8.21 3.14 -12.20
CA LEU A 169 -7.18 2.14 -12.49
C LEU A 169 -5.91 2.24 -11.63
N VAL A 170 -5.62 3.44 -11.13
CA VAL A 170 -4.43 3.74 -10.35
C VAL A 170 -4.89 4.24 -9.00
N HIS A 171 -4.99 3.33 -8.07
CA HIS A 171 -5.34 3.65 -6.70
C HIS A 171 -4.43 2.89 -5.74
N HIS A 172 -4.11 3.56 -4.66
CA HIS A 172 -3.38 2.97 -3.57
C HIS A 172 -4.37 2.43 -2.55
N ILE A 173 -4.93 1.24 -2.79
CA ILE A 173 -5.67 0.53 -1.76
C ILE A 173 -4.67 0.02 -0.75
N ILE A 174 -4.82 0.47 0.47
CA ILE A 174 -4.16 -0.11 1.63
C ILE A 174 -5.18 -1.02 2.28
N ALA A 175 -4.80 -2.28 2.44
CA ALA A 175 -5.60 -3.27 3.14
C ALA A 175 -4.71 -4.12 4.03
N PHE A 176 -5.20 -4.48 5.21
CA PHE A 176 -4.50 -5.39 6.10
C PHE A 176 -5.49 -6.14 7.00
N PHE A 177 -5.07 -7.31 7.44
CA PHE A 177 -5.79 -8.07 8.45
C PHE A 177 -5.31 -7.66 9.83
N THR A 178 -6.25 -7.49 10.75
CA THR A 178 -5.95 -7.19 12.15
C THR A 178 -5.68 -8.49 12.92
N GLU A 179 -5.09 -8.37 14.11
CA GLU A 179 -4.86 -9.51 15.01
C GLU A 179 -6.16 -10.27 15.36
N ASP A 180 -7.29 -9.56 15.44
CA ASP A 180 -8.63 -10.13 15.72
C ASP A 180 -9.31 -10.68 14.46
N SER A 181 -8.57 -10.93 13.36
CA SER A 181 -9.07 -11.47 12.08
C SER A 181 -10.17 -10.62 11.44
N GLN A 182 -10.06 -9.32 11.54
CA GLN A 182 -10.86 -8.38 10.78
C GLN A 182 -10.06 -7.85 9.60
N LEU A 183 -10.73 -7.48 8.52
CA LEU A 183 -10.09 -6.83 7.39
C LEU A 183 -10.38 -5.33 7.43
N VAL A 184 -9.32 -4.52 7.44
CA VAL A 184 -9.39 -3.08 7.25
C VAL A 184 -8.92 -2.75 5.85
N PHE A 185 -9.71 -1.97 5.12
CA PHE A 185 -9.35 -1.56 3.76
C PHE A 185 -9.97 -0.21 3.39
N ASN A 186 -9.33 0.52 2.49
CA ASN A 186 -9.90 1.73 1.95
C ASN A 186 -10.41 1.52 0.52
N ILE A 187 -11.53 2.17 0.18
CA ILE A 187 -12.03 2.29 -1.20
C ILE A 187 -11.78 3.70 -1.67
N VAL A 188 -11.05 3.83 -2.78
CA VAL A 188 -10.79 5.11 -3.43
C VAL A 188 -11.82 5.32 -4.52
N LYS A 189 -12.69 6.33 -4.40
CA LYS A 189 -13.68 6.67 -5.41
C LYS A 189 -13.08 7.51 -6.55
N ASP A 190 -13.69 7.44 -7.72
CA ASP A 190 -13.20 8.12 -8.92
C ASP A 190 -13.10 9.63 -8.70
N SER A 191 -11.91 10.16 -8.95
CA SER A 191 -11.56 11.57 -8.79
C SER A 191 -12.23 12.53 -9.78
N LYS A 192 -12.93 12.04 -10.79
CA LYS A 192 -13.57 12.90 -11.81
C LYS A 192 -14.89 13.49 -11.36
N GLU A 193 -15.61 12.82 -10.49
CA GLU A 193 -16.93 13.25 -10.04
C GLU A 193 -16.94 13.84 -8.62
N ASP A 194 -16.08 13.34 -7.72
CA ASP A 194 -15.93 13.90 -6.37
C ASP A 194 -14.66 13.36 -5.69
N THR A 195 -13.67 14.20 -5.56
CA THR A 195 -12.37 13.83 -4.94
C THR A 195 -12.46 13.57 -3.43
N SER A 196 -13.64 13.75 -2.84
CA SER A 196 -13.80 13.80 -1.39
C SER A 196 -14.05 12.45 -0.73
N LEU A 197 -14.15 11.32 -1.46
CA LEU A 197 -14.77 10.15 -0.87
C LEU A 197 -13.96 8.86 -0.94
N ASN A 198 -12.73 8.91 -0.43
CA ASN A 198 -12.09 7.69 0.02
C ASN A 198 -12.79 7.22 1.29
N THR A 199 -13.30 6.00 1.28
CA THR A 199 -13.97 5.42 2.44
C THR A 199 -13.08 4.37 3.09
N LEU A 200 -13.00 4.40 4.41
CA LEU A 200 -12.31 3.40 5.22
C LEU A 200 -13.33 2.40 5.76
N HIS A 201 -13.07 1.14 5.52
CA HIS A 201 -13.94 0.03 5.88
C HIS A 201 -13.30 -0.89 6.91
N GLN A 202 -14.13 -1.47 7.74
CA GLN A 202 -13.82 -2.58 8.64
C GLN A 202 -14.79 -3.72 8.34
N LEU A 203 -14.28 -4.86 7.93
CA LEU A 203 -15.05 -6.06 7.65
C LEU A 203 -14.82 -7.09 8.75
N GLU A 204 -15.88 -7.49 9.43
CA GLU A 204 -15.87 -8.67 10.28
C GLU A 204 -16.04 -9.92 9.42
N ILE A 205 -14.97 -10.67 9.23
CA ILE A 205 -14.91 -11.77 8.25
C ILE A 205 -15.90 -12.90 8.60
N THR A 206 -16.06 -13.21 9.89
CA THR A 206 -16.94 -14.31 10.35
C THR A 206 -18.40 -14.08 10.02
N THR A 207 -18.85 -12.83 10.01
CA THR A 207 -20.24 -12.44 9.73
C THR A 207 -20.43 -11.77 8.38
N MET A 208 -19.33 -11.48 7.67
CA MET A 208 -19.30 -10.67 6.46
C MET A 208 -19.96 -9.29 6.62
N LYS A 209 -19.93 -8.77 7.85
CA LYS A 209 -20.48 -7.46 8.15
C LYS A 209 -19.45 -6.39 7.84
N ASP A 210 -19.71 -5.61 6.80
CA ASP A 210 -18.92 -4.44 6.42
C ASP A 210 -19.46 -3.18 7.10
N GLN A 211 -18.55 -2.40 7.67
CA GLN A 211 -18.84 -1.12 8.30
C GLN A 211 -17.93 -0.03 7.73
N VAL A 212 -18.51 1.07 7.26
CA VAL A 212 -17.75 2.28 6.94
C VAL A 212 -17.31 2.94 8.25
N ILE A 213 -16.01 3.01 8.47
CA ILE A 213 -15.43 3.69 9.64
C ILE A 213 -15.50 5.20 9.44
N ASP A 214 -14.96 5.69 8.30
CA ASP A 214 -14.85 7.13 8.03
C ASP A 214 -14.74 7.42 6.53
N GLN A 215 -14.79 8.72 6.17
CA GLN A 215 -14.68 9.22 4.81
C GLN A 215 -13.50 10.19 4.68
N ASN A 216 -13.05 10.43 3.45
CA ASN A 216 -11.87 11.27 3.15
C ASN A 216 -10.60 10.78 3.85
N THR A 217 -10.42 9.48 3.91
CA THR A 217 -9.39 8.82 4.69
C THR A 217 -8.34 8.17 3.80
N PHE A 218 -7.12 8.11 4.30
CA PHE A 218 -6.01 7.40 3.66
C PHE A 218 -4.98 6.94 4.69
N SER A 219 -4.06 6.08 4.23
CA SER A 219 -2.97 5.54 5.04
C SER A 219 -3.39 4.93 6.38
N PRO A 220 -4.37 4.00 6.40
CA PRO A 220 -4.71 3.31 7.63
C PRO A 220 -3.57 2.37 8.03
N ILE A 221 -3.25 2.34 9.34
CA ILE A 221 -2.31 1.39 9.95
C ILE A 221 -2.85 0.93 11.31
N GLN A 222 -2.45 -0.27 11.72
CA GLN A 222 -2.68 -0.74 13.09
C GLN A 222 -1.43 -0.46 13.93
N PHE A 223 -1.61 0.12 15.10
CA PHE A 223 -0.54 0.37 16.06
C PHE A 223 -1.08 0.27 17.48
N ASN A 224 -0.40 -0.50 18.34
CA ASN A 224 -0.81 -0.75 19.73
C ASN A 224 -2.28 -1.18 19.89
N GLY A 225 -2.74 -2.09 19.01
CA GLY A 225 -4.11 -2.63 19.04
C GLY A 225 -5.21 -1.65 18.61
N LYS A 226 -4.84 -0.47 18.13
CA LYS A 226 -5.78 0.53 17.61
C LYS A 226 -5.51 0.81 16.15
N LEU A 227 -6.52 1.31 15.45
CA LEU A 227 -6.42 1.76 14.07
C LEU A 227 -6.09 3.25 14.04
N TYR A 228 -5.08 3.64 13.29
CA TYR A 228 -4.77 5.02 12.99
C TYR A 228 -4.93 5.27 11.51
N TYR A 229 -5.46 6.42 11.14
CA TYR A 229 -5.60 6.82 9.74
C TYR A 229 -5.52 8.33 9.61
N ILE A 230 -5.22 8.80 8.41
CA ILE A 230 -5.28 10.22 8.08
C ILE A 230 -6.68 10.53 7.55
N ARG A 231 -7.25 11.63 8.03
CA ARG A 231 -8.48 12.21 7.51
C ARG A 231 -8.20 13.61 6.97
N TYR A 232 -8.67 13.89 5.77
CA TYR A 232 -8.55 15.22 5.17
C TYR A 232 -9.87 15.98 5.27
N ASN A 233 -9.80 17.19 5.83
CA ASN A 233 -10.92 18.11 5.91
C ASN A 233 -10.73 19.23 4.88
N ALA A 234 -11.33 19.08 3.71
CA ALA A 234 -11.20 20.03 2.61
C ALA A 234 -11.77 21.42 2.93
N SER A 235 -12.85 21.49 3.72
CA SER A 235 -13.50 22.75 4.07
C SER A 235 -12.67 23.63 5.01
N ALA A 236 -11.86 23.00 5.85
CA ALA A 236 -10.97 23.66 6.81
C ALA A 236 -9.50 23.65 6.37
N ASN A 237 -9.20 23.05 5.23
CA ASN A 237 -7.83 22.91 4.67
C ASN A 237 -6.83 22.39 5.70
N HIS A 238 -7.18 21.32 6.37
CA HIS A 238 -6.28 20.62 7.29
C HIS A 238 -6.40 19.10 7.14
N SER A 239 -5.37 18.41 7.59
CA SER A 239 -5.33 16.95 7.72
C SER A 239 -5.19 16.55 9.19
N GLU A 240 -5.77 15.43 9.55
CA GLU A 240 -5.83 14.93 10.91
C GLU A 240 -5.33 13.49 10.97
N VAL A 241 -4.65 13.13 12.05
CA VAL A 241 -4.48 11.73 12.43
C VAL A 241 -5.58 11.38 13.42
N VAL A 242 -6.38 10.41 13.05
CA VAL A 242 -7.47 9.89 13.86
C VAL A 242 -7.07 8.52 14.39
N GLN A 243 -7.20 8.35 15.70
CA GLN A 243 -7.14 7.06 16.37
C GLN A 243 -8.57 6.52 16.48
N TYR A 244 -8.76 5.27 16.11
CA TYR A 244 -10.04 4.58 16.20
C TYR A 244 -9.88 3.29 17.00
N ASP A 245 -10.70 3.15 18.02
CA ASP A 245 -10.81 1.91 18.78
C ASP A 245 -11.82 0.98 18.09
N MET A 246 -11.31 -0.08 17.49
CA MET A 246 -12.14 -1.02 16.71
C MET A 246 -13.17 -1.79 17.54
N LYS A 247 -13.02 -1.83 18.87
CA LYS A 247 -13.93 -2.53 19.78
C LYS A 247 -15.07 -1.63 20.27
N SER A 248 -14.74 -0.41 20.69
CA SER A 248 -15.74 0.55 21.18
C SER A 248 -16.37 1.39 20.07
N GLY A 249 -15.68 1.54 18.93
CA GLY A 249 -16.08 2.44 17.85
C GLY A 249 -15.74 3.91 18.14
N GLU A 250 -15.01 4.20 19.22
CA GLU A 250 -14.64 5.56 19.60
C GLU A 250 -13.52 6.09 18.70
N LYS A 251 -13.62 7.38 18.37
CA LYS A 251 -12.65 8.12 17.57
C LYS A 251 -12.06 9.26 18.35
N GLU A 252 -10.75 9.44 18.23
CA GLU A 252 -10.01 10.54 18.81
C GLU A 252 -9.09 11.17 17.76
N VAL A 253 -9.14 12.50 17.61
CA VAL A 253 -8.16 13.23 16.78
C VAL A 253 -6.91 13.44 17.63
N THR A 254 -5.85 12.73 17.30
CA THR A 254 -4.58 12.78 18.04
C THR A 254 -3.64 13.85 17.54
N LEU A 255 -3.77 14.23 16.26
CA LEU A 255 -2.94 15.23 15.61
C LEU A 255 -3.75 15.98 14.56
N THR A 256 -3.58 17.30 14.51
CA THR A 256 -4.10 18.15 13.43
C THR A 256 -2.95 18.92 12.80
N HIS A 257 -2.81 18.82 11.49
CA HIS A 257 -1.83 19.57 10.71
C HIS A 257 -2.55 20.53 9.76
N GLN A 258 -2.27 21.81 9.90
CA GLN A 258 -2.83 22.87 9.05
C GLN A 258 -1.71 23.57 8.30
N SER A 259 -1.71 23.46 6.99
CA SER A 259 -0.76 24.12 6.10
C SER A 259 -1.42 24.40 4.75
N ALA A 260 -0.99 25.45 4.09
CA ALA A 260 -1.44 25.81 2.74
C ALA A 260 -0.75 24.95 1.66
N THR A 261 0.37 24.33 1.97
CA THR A 261 1.25 23.70 0.98
C THR A 261 1.62 22.24 1.30
N GLU A 262 1.56 21.84 2.56
CA GLU A 262 1.95 20.50 2.98
C GLU A 262 0.79 19.83 3.71
N HIS A 263 0.64 18.54 3.51
CA HIS A 263 -0.40 17.72 4.13
C HIS A 263 0.21 16.49 4.77
N LEU A 264 -0.50 15.92 5.74
CA LEU A 264 -0.20 14.56 6.18
C LEU A 264 -0.48 13.61 5.02
N ASN A 265 0.53 12.83 4.63
CA ASN A 265 0.45 11.95 3.47
C ASN A 265 0.36 10.47 3.86
N LEU A 266 1.23 10.03 4.77
CA LEU A 266 1.36 8.62 5.14
C LEU A 266 1.62 8.49 6.64
N LEU A 267 1.22 7.34 7.18
CA LEU A 267 1.55 6.90 8.54
C LEU A 267 2.50 5.71 8.46
N PHE A 268 3.46 5.66 9.39
CA PHE A 268 4.41 4.58 9.54
C PHE A 268 4.57 4.22 11.02
N THR A 269 5.10 3.03 11.29
CA THR A 269 5.37 2.56 12.65
C THR A 269 6.61 1.66 12.67
N ASP A 270 7.22 1.51 13.85
CA ASP A 270 8.38 0.64 14.10
C ASP A 270 8.21 -0.26 15.34
N GLN A 271 7.02 -0.63 15.71
CA GLN A 271 6.60 -1.31 16.94
C GLN A 271 6.48 -0.40 18.17
N HIS A 272 7.25 0.66 18.28
CA HIS A 272 7.32 1.51 19.48
C HIS A 272 6.69 2.87 19.25
N GLU A 273 6.83 3.39 18.04
CA GLU A 273 6.50 4.76 17.71
C GLU A 273 5.64 4.85 16.45
N LEU A 274 4.85 5.92 16.40
CA LEU A 274 4.07 6.31 15.23
C LEU A 274 4.76 7.49 14.56
N TYR A 275 4.97 7.37 13.25
CA TYR A 275 5.56 8.41 12.42
C TYR A 275 4.53 8.92 11.42
N VAL A 276 4.69 10.17 11.03
CA VAL A 276 3.87 10.80 9.99
C VAL A 276 4.75 11.30 8.86
N SER A 277 4.25 11.25 7.65
CA SER A 277 4.88 11.93 6.52
C SER A 277 4.14 13.21 6.21
N LEU A 278 4.89 14.30 6.03
CA LEU A 278 4.42 15.56 5.48
C LEU A 278 4.99 15.78 4.09
N GLY A 279 4.18 16.23 3.17
CA GLY A 279 4.59 16.55 1.81
C GLY A 279 3.50 17.25 1.01
N THR A 280 3.86 17.70 -0.18
CA THR A 280 2.92 18.33 -1.12
C THR A 280 2.13 17.30 -1.92
N ASP A 281 2.65 16.09 -2.02
CA ASP A 281 2.04 14.94 -2.69
C ASP A 281 2.54 13.62 -2.07
N LEU A 282 2.04 12.48 -2.54
CA LEU A 282 2.47 11.15 -2.08
C LEU A 282 3.85 10.74 -2.60
N LYS A 283 4.43 11.48 -3.53
CA LYS A 283 5.70 11.12 -4.18
C LYS A 283 6.91 11.64 -3.43
N SER A 284 6.75 12.73 -2.70
CA SER A 284 7.83 13.31 -1.93
C SER A 284 7.35 13.75 -0.57
N GLY A 285 8.14 13.52 0.44
CA GLY A 285 7.80 13.90 1.79
C GLY A 285 8.94 13.76 2.76
N THR A 286 8.69 14.21 3.96
CA THR A 286 9.56 14.02 5.10
C THR A 286 8.84 13.22 6.16
N ILE A 287 9.48 12.17 6.64
CA ILE A 287 9.01 11.37 7.77
C ILE A 287 9.44 12.07 9.06
N TYR A 288 8.50 12.22 9.96
CA TYR A 288 8.69 12.82 11.25
C TYR A 288 8.23 11.89 12.37
N HIS A 289 8.96 11.85 13.44
CA HIS A 289 8.46 11.39 14.72
C HIS A 289 7.63 12.51 15.37
N VAL A 290 6.45 12.17 15.88
CA VAL A 290 5.53 13.14 16.50
C VAL A 290 5.78 13.22 18.00
N ASN A 291 6.51 14.21 18.45
CA ASN A 291 6.68 14.47 19.86
C ASN A 291 5.48 15.24 20.41
N GLN A 292 4.51 14.52 20.97
CA GLN A 292 3.27 15.10 21.52
C GLN A 292 3.53 16.01 22.72
N ALA A 293 4.53 15.67 23.55
CA ALA A 293 4.82 16.43 24.77
C ALA A 293 5.41 17.82 24.44
N GLU A 294 6.28 17.89 23.47
CA GLU A 294 6.93 19.13 23.02
C GLU A 294 6.16 19.83 21.90
N LYS A 295 5.11 19.20 21.36
CA LYS A 295 4.36 19.68 20.19
C LYS A 295 5.26 19.95 18.99
N LYS A 296 6.08 18.98 18.66
CA LYS A 296 7.11 19.09 17.64
C LYS A 296 7.13 17.88 16.74
N TYR A 297 7.43 18.14 15.48
CA TYR A 297 7.78 17.13 14.50
C TYR A 297 9.30 17.01 14.45
N ASP A 298 9.83 15.92 14.95
CA ASP A 298 11.26 15.64 14.88
C ASP A 298 11.57 14.96 13.55
N TRP A 299 12.48 15.57 12.78
CA TRP A 299 12.89 15.06 11.48
C TRP A 299 13.52 13.68 11.61
N VAL A 300 13.05 12.73 10.77
CA VAL A 300 13.59 11.38 10.71
C VAL A 300 14.23 11.12 9.36
N TYR A 301 13.45 11.20 8.26
CA TYR A 301 13.94 10.86 6.93
C TYR A 301 13.18 11.61 5.84
N GLY A 302 13.90 12.16 4.86
CA GLY A 302 13.30 12.74 3.65
C GLY A 302 13.36 11.75 2.49
N TYR A 303 12.26 11.60 1.76
CA TYR A 303 12.18 10.69 0.64
C TYR A 303 11.57 11.31 -0.61
N THR A 304 11.93 10.73 -1.77
CA THR A 304 11.25 10.96 -3.05
C THR A 304 10.95 9.59 -3.64
N SER A 305 9.71 9.34 -3.98
CA SER A 305 9.23 8.04 -4.47
C SER A 305 8.44 8.19 -5.76
N THR A 306 8.44 7.17 -6.59
CA THR A 306 7.55 7.08 -7.76
C THR A 306 6.12 6.66 -7.40
N GLY A 307 5.84 6.46 -6.11
CA GLY A 307 4.50 6.17 -5.60
C GLY A 307 4.32 4.75 -5.06
N PHE A 308 5.34 3.89 -5.09
CA PHE A 308 5.26 2.54 -4.52
C PHE A 308 5.99 2.53 -3.18
N ILE A 309 5.24 2.42 -2.10
CA ILE A 309 5.78 2.38 -0.74
C ILE A 309 5.19 1.16 -0.04
N GLN A 310 6.05 0.34 0.54
CA GLN A 310 5.69 -0.76 1.42
C GLN A 310 6.31 -0.55 2.79
N GLN A 311 5.64 -1.03 3.81
CA GLN A 311 6.13 -1.01 5.19
C GLN A 311 5.66 -2.25 5.94
N ASN A 312 6.33 -2.55 7.03
CA ASN A 312 5.87 -3.50 8.04
C ASN A 312 5.93 -2.86 9.43
N HIS A 313 5.38 -3.55 10.45
CA HIS A 313 5.37 -3.03 11.82
C HIS A 313 6.74 -3.07 12.51
N LEU A 314 7.76 -3.69 11.90
CA LEU A 314 9.13 -3.68 12.43
C LEU A 314 9.90 -2.40 12.08
N GLY A 315 9.28 -1.49 11.31
CA GLY A 315 9.91 -0.25 10.89
C GLY A 315 10.66 -0.33 9.57
N PHE A 316 10.65 -1.50 8.89
CA PHE A 316 11.18 -1.57 7.53
C PHE A 316 10.26 -0.87 6.56
N MET A 317 10.84 -0.07 5.71
CA MET A 317 10.14 0.66 4.67
C MET A 317 10.91 0.55 3.36
N SER A 318 10.20 0.17 2.30
CA SER A 318 10.72 0.14 0.95
C SER A 318 9.96 1.10 0.06
N PHE A 319 10.68 1.85 -0.77
CA PHE A 319 10.07 2.76 -1.73
C PHE A 319 10.90 2.85 -3.01
N SER A 320 10.20 3.02 -4.13
CA SER A 320 10.85 3.24 -5.42
C SER A 320 11.36 4.68 -5.49
N ALA A 321 12.67 4.86 -5.66
CA ALA A 321 13.27 6.19 -5.80
C ALA A 321 13.21 6.65 -7.26
N THR A 322 13.09 7.97 -7.48
CA THR A 322 13.17 8.57 -8.82
C THR A 322 14.63 8.73 -9.20
N ASP A 323 15.07 8.05 -10.28
CA ASP A 323 16.30 8.44 -10.96
C ASP A 323 15.96 9.52 -11.98
N THR A 324 16.30 10.76 -11.65
CA THR A 324 16.03 11.92 -12.49
C THR A 324 16.99 12.05 -13.66
N GLU A 325 18.12 11.33 -13.67
CA GLU A 325 19.18 11.51 -14.67
C GLU A 325 19.02 10.62 -15.91
N SER A 326 18.39 9.44 -15.81
CA SER A 326 18.42 8.48 -16.91
C SER A 326 17.17 8.44 -17.78
N GLY A 327 16.04 8.98 -17.33
CA GLY A 327 14.76 8.92 -18.06
C GLY A 327 14.27 7.48 -18.35
N ARG A 328 14.95 6.47 -17.80
CA ARG A 328 14.71 5.04 -17.98
C ARG A 328 14.26 4.45 -16.65
N TYR A 329 13.47 3.40 -16.69
CA TYR A 329 12.93 2.65 -15.57
C TYR A 329 13.99 1.86 -14.76
N LYS A 330 15.14 2.47 -14.46
CA LYS A 330 15.94 2.10 -13.31
C LYS A 330 15.36 2.87 -12.13
N THR A 331 14.31 2.35 -11.57
CA THR A 331 13.85 2.83 -10.28
C THR A 331 14.61 2.04 -9.22
N PRO A 332 15.72 2.57 -8.70
CA PRO A 332 16.34 1.92 -7.55
C PRO A 332 15.32 1.94 -6.43
N TYR A 333 15.05 0.78 -5.87
CA TYR A 333 14.31 0.73 -4.62
C TYR A 333 15.27 1.10 -3.49
N ARG A 334 14.78 1.88 -2.55
CA ARG A 334 15.47 2.11 -1.29
C ARG A 334 14.81 1.28 -0.20
N LEU A 335 15.62 0.76 0.69
CA LEU A 335 15.19 0.06 1.89
C LEU A 335 15.76 0.80 3.09
N ILE A 336 14.89 1.17 4.01
CA ILE A 336 15.28 1.80 5.28
C ILE A 336 14.68 1.05 6.45
N ASP A 337 15.30 1.19 7.59
CA ASP A 337 14.86 0.71 8.89
C ASP A 337 14.72 1.92 9.83
N LEU A 338 13.49 2.27 10.15
CA LEU A 338 13.18 3.43 10.98
C LEU A 338 13.65 3.23 12.43
N GLN A 339 13.52 2.00 12.94
CA GLN A 339 13.86 1.66 14.31
C GLN A 339 15.36 1.82 14.58
N HIS A 340 16.20 1.32 13.67
CA HIS A 340 17.65 1.35 13.82
C HIS A 340 18.32 2.52 13.10
N GLN A 341 17.54 3.32 12.39
CA GLN A 341 18.01 4.43 11.55
C GLN A 341 19.07 3.98 10.53
N HIS A 342 18.77 2.88 9.85
CA HIS A 342 19.62 2.32 8.80
C HIS A 342 19.02 2.60 7.41
N GLU A 343 19.87 2.95 6.45
CA GLU A 343 19.60 2.91 5.02
C GLU A 343 20.48 1.83 4.41
N TYR A 344 19.86 0.86 3.74
CA TYR A 344 20.62 -0.25 3.14
C TYR A 344 21.08 0.11 1.73
N ASP A 345 22.31 -0.31 1.38
CA ASP A 345 22.91 -0.16 0.04
C ASP A 345 22.29 -1.13 -0.98
N TYR A 346 20.94 -1.12 -1.03
CA TYR A 346 20.16 -2.00 -1.88
C TYR A 346 20.15 -1.52 -3.33
N ASP A 347 20.54 -2.40 -4.26
CA ASP A 347 20.62 -2.14 -5.70
C ASP A 347 19.60 -2.94 -6.54
N GLY A 348 18.71 -3.65 -5.86
CA GLY A 348 17.70 -4.50 -6.49
C GLY A 348 16.45 -3.76 -6.94
N SER A 349 15.47 -4.56 -7.35
CA SER A 349 14.15 -4.07 -7.72
C SER A 349 13.14 -4.19 -6.58
N MET A 350 11.92 -4.61 -6.86
CA MET A 350 10.81 -4.69 -5.89
C MET A 350 11.19 -5.45 -4.62
N VAL A 351 10.88 -4.86 -3.49
CA VAL A 351 10.98 -5.46 -2.15
C VAL A 351 9.58 -5.68 -1.63
N PHE A 352 9.34 -6.84 -1.05
CA PHE A 352 8.09 -7.24 -0.42
C PHE A 352 8.35 -7.48 1.06
N LEU A 353 7.60 -6.78 1.90
CA LEU A 353 7.77 -6.82 3.34
C LEU A 353 6.59 -7.54 4.00
N SER A 354 6.91 -8.39 4.96
CA SER A 354 5.96 -8.96 5.92
C SER A 354 6.46 -8.77 7.34
N GLU A 355 5.65 -9.14 8.33
CA GLU A 355 6.04 -9.06 9.74
C GLU A 355 7.17 -10.03 10.13
N LYS A 356 7.42 -11.04 9.31
CA LYS A 356 8.40 -12.09 9.64
C LYS A 356 9.48 -12.28 8.60
N GLY A 357 9.49 -11.48 7.56
CA GLY A 357 10.49 -11.65 6.53
C GLY A 357 10.39 -10.62 5.41
N MET A 358 11.35 -10.71 4.53
CA MET A 358 11.47 -9.86 3.36
C MET A 358 11.79 -10.73 2.15
N ALA A 359 11.12 -10.46 1.03
CA ALA A 359 11.47 -10.98 -0.26
C ALA A 359 11.85 -9.85 -1.21
N TRP A 360 12.74 -10.11 -2.15
CA TRP A 360 13.09 -9.14 -3.19
C TRP A 360 13.42 -9.84 -4.51
N ILE A 361 13.30 -9.08 -5.57
CA ILE A 361 13.66 -9.54 -6.91
C ILE A 361 15.10 -9.14 -7.21
N ALA A 362 15.93 -10.12 -7.52
CA ALA A 362 17.29 -9.90 -7.98
C ALA A 362 17.38 -10.16 -9.50
N PHE A 363 17.84 -9.16 -10.25
CA PHE A 363 18.05 -9.32 -11.70
C PHE A 363 19.37 -10.01 -11.99
N LYS A 364 19.33 -10.99 -12.89
CA LYS A 364 20.51 -11.71 -13.41
C LYS A 364 21.19 -10.96 -14.55
N LYS A 365 20.50 -9.98 -15.13
CA LYS A 365 20.95 -9.15 -16.23
C LYS A 365 20.59 -7.70 -15.99
N ASP A 366 21.24 -6.77 -16.69
CA ASP A 366 20.79 -5.37 -16.71
C ASP A 366 19.35 -5.31 -17.26
N THR A 367 18.46 -4.61 -16.58
CA THR A 367 17.04 -4.52 -16.95
C THR A 367 16.80 -3.98 -18.35
N LYS A 368 17.75 -3.20 -18.91
CA LYS A 368 17.71 -2.72 -20.30
C LYS A 368 17.87 -3.84 -21.34
N ASP A 369 18.51 -4.95 -20.93
CA ASP A 369 18.78 -6.11 -21.78
C ASP A 369 17.70 -7.19 -21.63
N ILE A 370 16.72 -6.99 -20.77
CA ILE A 370 15.57 -7.87 -20.58
C ILE A 370 14.45 -7.46 -21.54
N PRO A 371 13.94 -8.38 -22.37
CA PRO A 371 12.81 -8.11 -23.24
C PRO A 371 11.58 -7.70 -22.42
N LYS A 372 10.77 -6.82 -22.99
CA LYS A 372 9.55 -6.35 -22.34
C LYS A 372 8.57 -7.50 -22.08
N GLY A 373 8.07 -7.60 -20.86
CA GLY A 373 7.16 -8.67 -20.42
C GLY A 373 7.89 -9.94 -19.96
N GLU A 374 9.23 -9.94 -19.92
CA GLU A 374 10.03 -11.10 -19.51
C GLU A 374 10.82 -10.88 -18.20
N THR A 375 10.46 -9.81 -17.48
CA THR A 375 11.18 -9.38 -16.26
C THR A 375 11.19 -10.46 -15.19
N PHE A 376 10.06 -11.12 -14.98
CA PHE A 376 9.86 -12.12 -13.92
C PHE A 376 10.00 -13.56 -14.42
N ARG A 377 10.99 -13.81 -15.29
CA ARG A 377 11.36 -15.16 -15.73
C ARG A 377 12.66 -15.59 -15.09
N ASN A 378 12.80 -16.90 -14.83
CA ASN A 378 13.97 -17.48 -14.17
C ASN A 378 15.31 -17.19 -14.89
N GLU A 379 15.31 -16.99 -16.19
CA GLU A 379 16.47 -16.61 -16.96
C GLU A 379 16.93 -15.15 -16.75
N ASN A 380 16.02 -14.30 -16.27
CA ASN A 380 16.25 -12.85 -16.13
C ASN A 380 16.32 -12.39 -14.68
N SER A 381 15.61 -13.07 -13.78
CA SER A 381 15.55 -12.71 -12.36
C SER A 381 15.32 -13.93 -11.47
N GLU A 382 15.52 -13.74 -10.20
CA GLU A 382 15.24 -14.73 -9.14
C GLU A 382 14.64 -14.02 -7.92
N ILE A 383 13.95 -14.79 -7.08
CA ILE A 383 13.34 -14.30 -5.85
C ILE A 383 14.24 -14.69 -4.70
N HIS A 384 14.69 -13.72 -3.94
CA HIS A 384 15.36 -13.95 -2.67
C HIS A 384 14.40 -13.78 -1.51
N TYR A 385 14.59 -14.55 -0.47
CA TYR A 385 13.78 -14.47 0.75
C TYR A 385 14.63 -14.65 1.99
N VAL A 386 14.39 -13.84 3.01
CA VAL A 386 15.00 -13.95 4.33
C VAL A 386 13.93 -13.80 5.40
N GLU A 387 14.01 -14.62 6.44
CA GLU A 387 13.20 -14.45 7.66
C GLU A 387 13.92 -13.49 8.61
N PHE A 388 13.14 -12.62 9.25
CA PHE A 388 13.63 -11.80 10.34
C PHE A 388 13.74 -12.65 11.62
N GLU A 389 14.83 -12.48 12.34
CA GLU A 389 15.11 -13.17 13.61
C GLU A 389 14.24 -12.65 14.76
#